data_229dc8fb642b8ecc751d1b8ffa94bd16
#
_entry.id   229dc8fb642b8ecc751d1b8ffa94bd16
#
_cell.length_a   1.000
_cell.length_b   1.000
_cell.length_c   1.000
_cell.angle_alpha   90.00
_cell.angle_beta   90.00
_cell.angle_gamma   90.00
#
_symmetry.space_group_name_H-M   'P 1'
#
loop_
_entity.id
_entity.type
_entity.pdbx_description
1 polymer ?
#
loop_
_entity_poly.entity_id
_entity_poly.type
_entity_poly.pdbx_seq_one_letter_code
_entity_poly.pdbx_strand_id
1 'polypeptide(L)'
;MDYIIREKYISKIKPFINKPVLKILTGMRRVGKSSLLHIIKDKILKDVADENKIYINFESINSLDISNANSLLEYLKALLEEVKGKVYFFLDEIQIVDGWEEVISDLKHNRDYDIFLTSSNKKLISNLSEKYVEFEIQPFTFSEFKKAFENMELSKENLFYKFIQLGGLPFLKYFDLDETPSFEYLNDIYNTVLVKDVLQYNNIRDVDLFNHIFSYVLTNIGQSFSASSIKTYLKNKNKNISVDTILNYLEYCNIAFLIKKVPRYDVLSKKTLKVDEKYYLTDHGFRQATGFPITQDIERILENIVYIELLSRGYEVKVGKVKDKEINFIAKKEKSLSYYQISYKIRDEKTRERIFEIYNSITDNFPKYVLSMDHSNFSQDGVIHKNIIDFLLEDEGVK
;
A
#
# COMPACT_ATOMS: atom_id res chain seq x y z
N MET A 1 12.27 13.64 16.10
CA MET A 1 12.29 13.23 14.68
C MET A 1 11.40 14.17 13.89
N ASP A 2 11.88 14.60 12.73
CA ASP A 2 11.09 15.50 11.87
C ASP A 2 10.20 14.66 10.96
N TYR A 3 8.95 14.45 11.38
CA TYR A 3 7.99 13.65 10.64
C TYR A 3 7.36 14.46 9.51
N ILE A 4 7.30 13.88 8.32
CA ILE A 4 6.54 14.43 7.20
C ILE A 4 5.05 14.29 7.49
N ILE A 5 4.36 15.43 7.55
CA ILE A 5 2.93 15.44 7.79
C ILE A 5 2.20 14.95 6.53
N ARG A 6 1.50 13.83 6.66
CA ARG A 6 0.74 13.18 5.60
C ARG A 6 -0.73 13.62 5.66
N GLU A 7 -1.01 14.82 5.17
CA GLU A 7 -2.32 15.48 5.27
C GLU A 7 -3.47 14.60 4.74
N LYS A 8 -3.22 13.83 3.67
CA LYS A 8 -4.21 12.90 3.09
C LYS A 8 -4.74 11.89 4.11
N TYR A 9 -3.89 11.40 5.03
CA TYR A 9 -4.30 10.46 6.08
C TYR A 9 -4.83 11.19 7.32
N ILE A 10 -4.21 12.28 7.71
CA ILE A 10 -4.66 13.09 8.86
C ILE A 10 -6.09 13.56 8.65
N SER A 11 -6.43 14.11 7.50
CA SER A 11 -7.79 14.54 7.16
C SER A 11 -8.83 13.43 7.21
N LYS A 12 -8.45 12.20 6.81
CA LYS A 12 -9.32 11.02 6.87
C LYS A 12 -9.50 10.50 8.31
N ILE A 13 -8.46 10.56 9.16
CA ILE A 13 -8.47 10.03 10.53
C ILE A 13 -9.15 11.01 11.50
N LYS A 14 -8.90 12.30 11.35
CA LYS A 14 -9.37 13.38 12.27
C LYS A 14 -10.86 13.33 12.59
N PRO A 15 -11.79 13.07 11.65
CA PRO A 15 -13.23 12.98 11.95
C PRO A 15 -13.60 11.84 12.92
N PHE A 16 -12.75 10.84 13.08
CA PHE A 16 -12.98 9.67 13.93
C PHE A 16 -12.33 9.78 15.31
N ILE A 17 -11.53 10.83 15.55
CA ILE A 17 -10.99 11.12 16.88
C ILE A 17 -12.16 11.45 17.82
N ASN A 18 -12.13 10.90 19.03
CA ASN A 18 -13.20 11.03 20.01
C ASN A 18 -14.53 10.35 19.59
N LYS A 19 -14.51 9.44 18.63
CA LYS A 19 -15.67 8.64 18.27
C LYS A 19 -15.55 7.21 18.81
N PRO A 20 -16.69 6.54 19.15
CA PRO A 20 -16.70 5.19 19.73
C PRO A 20 -16.43 4.10 18.67
N VAL A 21 -15.36 4.26 17.89
CA VAL A 21 -14.89 3.29 16.90
C VAL A 21 -13.38 3.12 17.04
N LEU A 22 -12.87 1.93 16.78
CA LEU A 22 -11.43 1.70 16.72
C LEU A 22 -10.87 2.35 15.44
N LYS A 23 -9.72 3.00 15.52
CA LYS A 23 -8.97 3.52 14.39
C LYS A 23 -7.78 2.61 14.16
N ILE A 24 -7.80 1.90 13.02
CA ILE A 24 -6.78 0.90 12.69
C ILE A 24 -5.99 1.39 11.47
N LEU A 25 -4.69 1.61 11.67
CA LEU A 25 -3.76 1.95 10.61
C LEU A 25 -3.09 0.64 10.15
N THR A 26 -3.40 0.20 8.94
CA THR A 26 -2.81 -0.99 8.34
C THR A 26 -1.81 -0.64 7.26
N GLY A 27 -1.04 -1.61 6.82
CA GLY A 27 -0.08 -1.43 5.74
C GLY A 27 1.24 -2.14 6.01
N MET A 28 2.04 -2.26 4.97
CA MET A 28 3.35 -2.90 5.03
C MET A 28 4.23 -2.29 6.14
N ARG A 29 5.20 -3.06 6.62
CA ARG A 29 6.24 -2.51 7.51
C ARG A 29 6.92 -1.31 6.87
N ARG A 30 7.29 -0.32 7.70
CA ARG A 30 8.06 0.88 7.31
C ARG A 30 7.37 1.88 6.37
N VAL A 31 6.06 1.74 6.09
CA VAL A 31 5.29 2.74 5.33
C VAL A 31 4.90 3.99 6.13
N GLY A 32 5.24 4.03 7.43
CA GLY A 32 5.02 5.20 8.29
C GLY A 32 3.77 5.14 9.18
N LYS A 33 3.24 3.96 9.50
CA LYS A 33 2.13 3.78 10.46
C LYS A 33 2.45 4.38 11.82
N SER A 34 3.56 3.97 12.44
CA SER A 34 4.03 4.47 13.75
C SER A 34 4.26 5.99 13.73
N SER A 35 4.82 6.50 12.62
CA SER A 35 5.02 7.96 12.44
C SER A 35 3.69 8.72 12.45
N LEU A 36 2.64 8.16 11.84
CA LEU A 36 1.30 8.75 11.89
C LEU A 36 0.70 8.72 13.30
N LEU A 37 0.90 7.62 14.05
CA LEU A 37 0.50 7.60 15.47
C LEU A 37 1.18 8.72 16.27
N HIS A 38 2.50 8.91 16.10
CA HIS A 38 3.22 10.00 16.75
C HIS A 38 2.71 11.38 16.32
N ILE A 39 2.43 11.60 15.03
CA ILE A 39 1.85 12.85 14.56
C ILE A 39 0.48 13.11 15.21
N ILE A 40 -0.37 12.10 15.30
CA ILE A 40 -1.68 12.22 15.95
C ILE A 40 -1.48 12.55 17.45
N LYS A 41 -0.64 11.78 18.13
CA LYS A 41 -0.34 11.94 19.54
C LYS A 41 0.23 13.32 19.89
N ASP A 42 1.24 13.76 19.13
CA ASP A 42 2.06 14.91 19.51
C ASP A 42 1.60 16.23 18.86
N LYS A 43 0.99 16.16 17.65
CA LYS A 43 0.58 17.37 16.92
C LYS A 43 -0.93 17.61 16.92
N ILE A 44 -1.73 16.55 16.77
CA ILE A 44 -3.19 16.68 16.73
C ILE A 44 -3.77 16.75 18.15
N LEU A 45 -3.26 15.93 19.07
CA LEU A 45 -3.67 15.90 20.47
C LEU A 45 -2.71 16.66 21.38
N LYS A 46 -2.09 17.74 20.88
CA LYS A 46 -1.08 18.54 21.62
C LYS A 46 -1.62 19.16 22.91
N ASP A 47 -2.93 19.43 22.97
CA ASP A 47 -3.60 20.03 24.13
C ASP A 47 -4.06 18.99 25.18
N VAL A 48 -3.85 17.71 24.92
CA VAL A 48 -4.10 16.60 25.85
C VAL A 48 -2.87 16.38 26.71
N ALA A 49 -3.05 16.18 28.02
CA ALA A 49 -1.94 15.88 28.94
C ALA A 49 -1.19 14.59 28.53
N ASP A 50 0.11 14.53 28.77
CA ASP A 50 0.93 13.42 28.29
C ASP A 50 0.58 12.10 29.01
N GLU A 51 0.22 12.14 30.26
CA GLU A 51 -0.26 11.00 31.06
C GLU A 51 -1.53 10.36 30.48
N ASN A 52 -2.33 11.11 29.72
CA ASN A 52 -3.54 10.63 29.06
C ASN A 52 -3.28 10.06 27.64
N LYS A 53 -2.03 10.03 27.17
CA LYS A 53 -1.62 9.56 25.84
C LYS A 53 -0.69 8.35 25.96
N ILE A 54 -1.26 7.16 26.12
CA ILE A 54 -0.51 5.91 26.31
C ILE A 54 -0.06 5.38 24.94
N TYR A 55 1.26 5.35 24.71
CA TYR A 55 1.86 4.78 23.51
C TYR A 55 2.67 3.54 23.87
N ILE A 56 2.36 2.42 23.20
CA ILE A 56 3.05 1.14 23.37
C ILE A 56 3.44 0.63 21.98
N ASN A 57 4.72 0.33 21.78
CA ASN A 57 5.22 -0.35 20.59
C ASN A 57 5.63 -1.79 20.97
N PHE A 58 4.86 -2.76 20.49
CA PHE A 58 5.06 -4.18 20.82
C PHE A 58 6.25 -4.83 20.10
N GLU A 59 6.87 -4.14 19.11
CA GLU A 59 8.14 -4.60 18.52
C GLU A 59 9.38 -4.19 19.36
N SER A 60 9.24 -3.28 20.32
CA SER A 60 10.38 -2.81 21.11
C SER A 60 10.81 -3.85 22.16
N ILE A 61 12.11 -3.87 22.47
CA ILE A 61 12.70 -4.79 23.46
C ILE A 61 12.02 -4.70 24.83
N ASN A 62 11.56 -3.51 25.21
CA ASN A 62 10.88 -3.28 26.49
C ASN A 62 9.45 -3.86 26.56
N SER A 63 8.92 -4.38 25.47
CA SER A 63 7.58 -4.99 25.41
C SER A 63 7.62 -6.53 25.43
N LEU A 64 8.79 -7.16 25.61
CA LEU A 64 8.95 -8.62 25.56
C LEU A 64 8.16 -9.38 26.64
N ASP A 65 7.83 -8.74 27.76
CA ASP A 65 7.03 -9.35 28.83
C ASP A 65 5.52 -9.37 28.51
N ILE A 66 5.08 -8.68 27.44
CA ILE A 66 3.68 -8.57 27.06
C ILE A 66 3.43 -9.45 25.84
N SER A 67 3.29 -10.75 26.06
CA SER A 67 3.14 -11.73 24.97
C SER A 67 1.70 -12.23 24.75
N ASN A 68 0.80 -11.99 25.72
CA ASN A 68 -0.59 -12.48 25.68
C ASN A 68 -1.58 -11.50 26.30
N ALA A 69 -2.88 -11.81 26.16
CA ALA A 69 -3.98 -10.97 26.63
C ALA A 69 -3.87 -10.63 28.13
N ASN A 70 -3.52 -11.60 28.99
CA ASN A 70 -3.44 -11.37 30.42
C ASN A 70 -2.33 -10.39 30.81
N SER A 71 -1.12 -10.59 30.26
CA SER A 71 0.01 -9.68 30.50
C SER A 71 -0.26 -8.28 29.94
N LEU A 72 -0.93 -8.17 28.80
CA LEU A 72 -1.36 -6.89 28.24
C LEU A 72 -2.36 -6.18 29.16
N LEU A 73 -3.37 -6.90 29.65
CA LEU A 73 -4.41 -6.35 30.52
C LEU A 73 -3.83 -5.86 31.85
N GLU A 74 -2.95 -6.63 32.47
CA GLU A 74 -2.26 -6.25 33.73
C GLU A 74 -1.41 -5.00 33.52
N TYR A 75 -0.64 -4.95 32.42
CA TYR A 75 0.18 -3.80 32.11
C TYR A 75 -0.65 -2.53 31.89
N LEU A 76 -1.73 -2.62 31.10
CA LEU A 76 -2.63 -1.48 30.87
C LEU A 76 -3.33 -1.01 32.17
N LYS A 77 -3.75 -1.92 33.03
CA LYS A 77 -4.32 -1.58 34.34
C LYS A 77 -3.34 -0.79 35.22
N ALA A 78 -2.08 -1.23 35.28
CA ALA A 78 -1.04 -0.52 36.02
C ALA A 78 -0.79 0.90 35.48
N LEU A 79 -0.80 1.07 34.17
CA LEU A 79 -0.65 2.39 33.55
C LEU A 79 -1.84 3.33 33.81
N LEU A 80 -3.03 2.76 34.10
CA LEU A 80 -4.26 3.53 34.29
C LEU A 80 -4.55 3.92 35.76
N GLU A 81 -3.82 3.38 36.75
CA GLU A 81 -4.09 3.59 38.15
C GLU A 81 -4.16 5.06 38.58
N GLU A 82 -3.31 5.91 37.99
CA GLU A 82 -3.21 7.33 38.32
C GLU A 82 -3.83 8.27 37.28
N VAL A 83 -4.27 7.72 36.14
CA VAL A 83 -4.77 8.53 35.02
C VAL A 83 -6.25 8.88 35.21
N LYS A 84 -6.60 10.17 35.11
CA LYS A 84 -7.96 10.67 35.23
C LYS A 84 -8.47 11.24 33.92
N GLY A 85 -9.74 11.02 33.62
CA GLY A 85 -10.40 11.56 32.45
C GLY A 85 -10.18 10.69 31.21
N LYS A 86 -10.25 11.31 30.03
CA LYS A 86 -10.20 10.61 28.76
C LYS A 86 -8.78 10.16 28.41
N VAL A 87 -8.64 8.88 28.03
CA VAL A 87 -7.36 8.26 27.66
C VAL A 87 -7.32 7.94 26.17
N TYR A 88 -6.17 8.19 25.57
CA TYR A 88 -5.88 7.88 24.17
C TYR A 88 -4.82 6.78 24.12
N PHE A 89 -5.21 5.62 23.60
CA PHE A 89 -4.30 4.48 23.42
C PHE A 89 -3.74 4.47 22.00
N PHE A 90 -2.43 4.38 21.89
CA PHE A 90 -1.69 4.22 20.64
C PHE A 90 -0.92 2.89 20.72
N LEU A 91 -1.51 1.83 20.21
CA LEU A 91 -1.00 0.47 20.31
C LEU A 91 -0.40 0.05 18.96
N ASP A 92 0.92 0.12 18.89
CA ASP A 92 1.68 -0.04 17.65
C ASP A 92 2.12 -1.50 17.46
N GLU A 93 1.76 -2.11 16.31
CA GLU A 93 1.98 -3.51 15.94
C GLU A 93 1.36 -4.51 16.96
N ILE A 94 0.09 -4.25 17.32
CA ILE A 94 -0.65 -5.00 18.36
C ILE A 94 -0.73 -6.51 18.09
N GLN A 95 -0.64 -6.94 16.83
CA GLN A 95 -0.70 -8.34 16.43
C GLN A 95 0.41 -9.23 17.00
N ILE A 96 1.41 -8.65 17.62
CA ILE A 96 2.48 -9.40 18.30
C ILE A 96 1.97 -10.06 19.58
N VAL A 97 0.89 -9.53 20.17
CA VAL A 97 0.32 -10.02 21.44
C VAL A 97 -0.77 -11.06 21.13
N ASP A 98 -0.63 -12.27 21.64
CA ASP A 98 -1.64 -13.31 21.48
C ASP A 98 -2.92 -12.97 22.27
N GLY A 99 -4.09 -13.06 21.60
CA GLY A 99 -5.40 -12.78 22.24
C GLY A 99 -5.67 -11.30 22.50
N TRP A 100 -4.95 -10.40 21.87
CA TRP A 100 -5.11 -8.94 22.01
C TRP A 100 -6.54 -8.46 21.73
N GLU A 101 -7.29 -9.18 20.89
CA GLU A 101 -8.66 -8.83 20.48
C GLU A 101 -9.60 -8.77 21.68
N GLU A 102 -9.44 -9.68 22.67
CA GLU A 102 -10.24 -9.73 23.89
C GLU A 102 -10.00 -8.46 24.72
N VAL A 103 -8.75 -8.07 24.88
CA VAL A 103 -8.37 -6.88 25.65
C VAL A 103 -8.91 -5.60 25.00
N ILE A 104 -8.81 -5.49 23.68
CA ILE A 104 -9.33 -4.35 22.95
C ILE A 104 -10.86 -4.28 23.01
N SER A 105 -11.54 -5.43 22.99
CA SER A 105 -12.99 -5.50 23.17
C SER A 105 -13.38 -4.95 24.55
N ASP A 106 -12.70 -5.35 25.62
CA ASP A 106 -12.94 -4.86 26.98
C ASP A 106 -12.68 -3.35 27.10
N LEU A 107 -11.54 -2.87 26.61
CA LEU A 107 -11.20 -1.44 26.65
C LEU A 107 -12.24 -0.57 25.92
N LYS A 108 -12.75 -1.03 24.81
CA LYS A 108 -13.69 -0.28 23.98
C LYS A 108 -15.05 -0.05 24.67
N HIS A 109 -15.43 -0.88 25.63
CA HIS A 109 -16.67 -0.67 26.39
C HIS A 109 -16.59 0.59 27.28
N ASN A 110 -15.39 1.09 27.59
CA ASN A 110 -15.21 2.35 28.28
C ASN A 110 -15.25 3.52 27.29
N ARG A 111 -16.24 4.41 27.44
CA ARG A 111 -16.44 5.59 26.57
C ARG A 111 -15.38 6.66 26.72
N ASP A 112 -14.60 6.62 27.79
CA ASP A 112 -13.50 7.55 28.03
C ASP A 112 -12.20 7.12 27.34
N TYR A 113 -12.22 6.01 26.61
CA TYR A 113 -11.06 5.52 25.87
C TYR A 113 -11.21 5.76 24.37
N ASP A 114 -10.15 6.28 23.77
CA ASP A 114 -10.01 6.47 22.33
C ASP A 114 -8.82 5.66 21.83
N ILE A 115 -9.06 4.66 20.95
CA ILE A 115 -8.10 3.62 20.65
C ILE A 115 -7.64 3.69 19.21
N PHE A 116 -6.32 3.77 19.03
CA PHE A 116 -5.61 3.71 17.74
C PHE A 116 -4.70 2.50 17.73
N LEU A 117 -4.84 1.67 16.71
CA LEU A 117 -4.07 0.44 16.51
C LEU A 117 -3.27 0.54 15.24
N THR A 118 -2.11 -0.12 15.19
CA THR A 118 -1.46 -0.42 13.91
C THR A 118 -1.29 -1.91 13.70
N SER A 119 -1.27 -2.33 12.45
CA SER A 119 -0.96 -3.70 12.06
C SER A 119 -0.29 -3.77 10.69
N SER A 120 0.73 -4.61 10.57
CA SER A 120 1.34 -5.00 9.29
C SER A 120 0.74 -6.29 8.70
N ASN A 121 -0.40 -6.76 9.22
CA ASN A 121 -1.06 -7.99 8.80
C ASN A 121 -2.57 -7.79 8.59
N LYS A 122 -3.05 -7.99 7.35
CA LYS A 122 -4.48 -7.86 7.00
C LYS A 122 -5.40 -8.83 7.75
N LYS A 123 -4.91 -10.06 8.01
CA LYS A 123 -5.74 -11.14 8.55
C LYS A 123 -6.25 -10.84 9.95
N LEU A 124 -5.52 -10.02 10.70
CA LEU A 124 -5.87 -9.68 12.07
C LEU A 124 -7.14 -8.85 12.19
N ILE A 125 -7.42 -8.01 11.18
CA ILE A 125 -8.60 -7.15 11.18
C ILE A 125 -9.87 -7.98 10.93
N SER A 126 -9.77 -9.07 10.17
CA SER A 126 -10.93 -9.92 9.85
C SER A 126 -11.51 -10.65 11.06
N ASN A 127 -10.77 -10.77 12.16
CA ASN A 127 -11.19 -11.44 13.38
C ASN A 127 -11.83 -10.50 14.40
N LEU A 128 -11.78 -9.17 14.15
CA LEU A 128 -12.39 -8.20 15.05
C LEU A 128 -13.92 -8.22 14.92
N SER A 129 -14.60 -8.50 16.03
CA SER A 129 -16.07 -8.37 16.16
C SER A 129 -16.52 -6.92 16.33
N GLU A 130 -15.58 -6.04 16.68
CA GLU A 130 -15.81 -4.67 17.06
C GLU A 130 -15.96 -3.72 15.85
N LYS A 131 -16.69 -2.61 16.05
CA LYS A 131 -16.77 -1.54 15.04
C LYS A 131 -15.43 -0.83 14.92
N TYR A 132 -14.86 -0.83 13.74
CA TYR A 132 -13.60 -0.14 13.44
C TYR A 132 -13.69 0.65 12.13
N VAL A 133 -12.75 1.57 11.96
CA VAL A 133 -12.44 2.22 10.68
C VAL A 133 -10.99 1.92 10.35
N GLU A 134 -10.77 1.37 9.17
CA GLU A 134 -9.45 1.02 8.65
C GLU A 134 -8.90 2.13 7.76
N PHE A 135 -7.62 2.43 7.95
CA PHE A 135 -6.84 3.34 7.13
C PHE A 135 -5.62 2.57 6.61
N GLU A 136 -5.67 2.10 5.38
CA GLU A 136 -4.53 1.42 4.78
C GLU A 136 -3.49 2.45 4.33
N ILE A 137 -2.32 2.43 4.97
CA ILE A 137 -1.23 3.38 4.75
C ILE A 137 -0.33 2.84 3.64
N GLN A 138 -0.20 3.62 2.55
CA GLN A 138 0.69 3.33 1.44
C GLN A 138 2.08 3.95 1.67
N PRO A 139 3.14 3.52 0.97
CA PRO A 139 4.38 4.29 0.85
C PRO A 139 4.12 5.74 0.42
N PHE A 140 5.11 6.60 0.44
CA PHE A 140 4.95 7.95 -0.09
C PHE A 140 4.48 7.91 -1.53
N THR A 141 3.47 8.71 -1.84
CA THR A 141 3.15 9.09 -3.21
C THR A 141 4.23 10.02 -3.75
N PHE A 142 4.27 10.26 -5.05
CA PHE A 142 5.28 11.17 -5.61
C PHE A 142 5.16 12.59 -5.03
N SER A 143 3.96 13.08 -4.74
CA SER A 143 3.78 14.39 -4.08
C SER A 143 4.36 14.42 -2.67
N GLU A 144 4.19 13.35 -1.87
CA GLU A 144 4.79 13.22 -0.54
C GLU A 144 6.32 13.04 -0.61
N PHE A 145 6.79 12.27 -1.58
CA PHE A 145 8.23 12.10 -1.85
C PHE A 145 8.86 13.45 -2.22
N LYS A 146 8.26 14.21 -3.14
CA LYS A 146 8.73 15.56 -3.48
C LYS A 146 8.81 16.46 -2.26
N LYS A 147 7.82 16.42 -1.37
CA LYS A 147 7.83 17.18 -0.11
C LYS A 147 8.95 16.72 0.83
N ALA A 148 9.26 15.41 0.84
CA ALA A 148 10.33 14.87 1.67
C ALA A 148 11.72 15.37 1.27
N PHE A 149 11.89 15.71 0.00
CA PHE A 149 13.15 16.15 -0.60
C PHE A 149 13.06 17.59 -1.15
N GLU A 150 12.17 18.43 -0.60
CA GLU A 150 11.98 19.82 -1.06
C GLU A 150 13.23 20.70 -0.93
N ASN A 151 14.16 20.34 -0.02
CA ASN A 151 15.42 21.05 0.18
C ASN A 151 16.50 20.67 -0.86
N MET A 152 16.24 19.70 -1.73
CA MET A 152 17.15 19.32 -2.80
C MET A 152 16.86 20.14 -4.05
N GLU A 153 17.90 20.72 -4.65
CA GLU A 153 17.83 21.47 -5.89
C GLU A 153 17.70 20.54 -7.12
N LEU A 154 16.62 19.75 -7.18
CA LEU A 154 16.33 18.85 -8.29
C LEU A 154 15.07 19.30 -9.04
N SER A 155 15.10 19.20 -10.39
CA SER A 155 13.88 19.34 -11.17
C SER A 155 12.87 18.26 -10.82
N LYS A 156 11.57 18.53 -11.06
CA LYS A 156 10.51 17.53 -10.81
C LYS A 156 10.73 16.24 -11.60
N GLU A 157 11.29 16.33 -12.81
CA GLU A 157 11.60 15.20 -13.66
C GLU A 157 12.73 14.36 -13.07
N ASN A 158 13.84 14.99 -12.64
CA ASN A 158 14.96 14.28 -12.03
C ASN A 158 14.56 13.63 -10.71
N LEU A 159 13.76 14.33 -9.90
CA LEU A 159 13.23 13.77 -8.66
C LEU A 159 12.28 12.58 -8.94
N PHE A 160 11.47 12.67 -10.00
CA PHE A 160 10.61 11.56 -10.41
C PHE A 160 11.40 10.34 -10.88
N TYR A 161 12.52 10.53 -11.61
CA TYR A 161 13.42 9.42 -11.94
C TYR A 161 14.02 8.75 -10.70
N LYS A 162 14.41 9.53 -9.69
CA LYS A 162 14.84 8.97 -8.39
C LYS A 162 13.71 8.21 -7.69
N PHE A 163 12.49 8.73 -7.73
CA PHE A 163 11.31 8.03 -7.20
C PHE A 163 11.03 6.70 -7.91
N ILE A 164 11.13 6.67 -9.25
CA ILE A 164 11.02 5.44 -10.04
C ILE A 164 12.08 4.41 -9.61
N GLN A 165 13.32 4.85 -9.31
CA GLN A 165 14.41 3.96 -8.92
C GLN A 165 14.28 3.45 -7.49
N LEU A 166 13.99 4.34 -6.55
CA LEU A 166 14.13 4.08 -5.11
C LEU A 166 12.79 3.71 -4.44
N GLY A 167 11.66 4.00 -5.08
CA GLY A 167 10.36 3.79 -4.43
C GLY A 167 9.97 4.91 -3.47
N GLY A 168 8.99 4.62 -2.62
CA GLY A 168 8.35 5.60 -1.74
C GLY A 168 8.45 5.29 -0.24
N LEU A 169 9.35 4.39 0.22
CA LEU A 169 9.48 4.15 1.65
C LEU A 169 9.97 5.41 2.38
N PRO A 170 9.27 5.89 3.43
CA PRO A 170 9.54 7.17 4.07
C PRO A 170 10.96 7.34 4.63
N PHE A 171 11.61 6.26 5.05
CA PHE A 171 12.95 6.31 5.64
C PHE A 171 14.04 6.62 4.62
N LEU A 172 13.78 6.48 3.31
CA LEU A 172 14.72 6.84 2.24
C LEU A 172 15.15 8.31 2.31
N LYS A 173 14.36 9.18 2.93
CA LYS A 173 14.73 10.59 3.13
C LYS A 173 16.04 10.81 3.89
N TYR A 174 16.47 9.83 4.67
CA TYR A 174 17.73 9.92 5.46
C TYR A 174 18.97 9.51 4.68
N PHE A 175 18.82 9.06 3.44
CA PHE A 175 19.92 8.67 2.55
C PHE A 175 20.18 9.68 1.44
N ASP A 176 19.51 10.83 1.45
CA ASP A 176 19.73 11.94 0.51
C ASP A 176 19.74 11.49 -0.97
N LEU A 177 18.90 10.50 -1.31
CA LEU A 177 18.79 9.87 -2.64
C LEU A 177 20.07 9.17 -3.13
N ASP A 178 21.01 8.84 -2.23
CA ASP A 178 22.13 7.97 -2.55
C ASP A 178 21.62 6.56 -2.82
N GLU A 179 21.98 6.03 -3.98
CA GLU A 179 21.45 4.73 -4.47
C GLU A 179 21.97 3.57 -3.63
N THR A 180 23.25 3.56 -3.26
CA THR A 180 23.86 2.43 -2.55
C THR A 180 23.19 2.15 -1.20
N PRO A 181 23.17 3.10 -0.22
CA PRO A 181 22.51 2.85 1.05
C PRO A 181 20.99 2.69 0.92
N SER A 182 20.39 3.34 -0.09
CA SER A 182 18.95 3.18 -0.34
C SER A 182 18.61 1.76 -0.77
N PHE A 183 19.37 1.14 -1.68
CA PHE A 183 19.13 -0.22 -2.12
C PHE A 183 19.46 -1.25 -1.04
N GLU A 184 20.50 -1.04 -0.26
CA GLU A 184 20.80 -1.87 0.91
C GLU A 184 19.61 -1.86 1.89
N TYR A 185 19.13 -0.67 2.24
CA TYR A 185 17.95 -0.53 3.11
C TYR A 185 16.70 -1.20 2.54
N LEU A 186 16.39 -0.97 1.25
CA LEU A 186 15.23 -1.58 0.59
C LEU A 186 15.31 -3.11 0.59
N ASN A 187 16.50 -3.66 0.34
CA ASN A 187 16.72 -5.10 0.37
C ASN A 187 16.54 -5.67 1.79
N ASP A 188 17.02 -4.97 2.82
CA ASP A 188 16.84 -5.36 4.21
C ASP A 188 15.37 -5.34 4.63
N ILE A 189 14.60 -4.31 4.21
CA ILE A 189 13.16 -4.24 4.49
C ILE A 189 12.42 -5.35 3.74
N TYR A 190 12.72 -5.54 2.45
CA TYR A 190 12.16 -6.63 1.66
C TYR A 190 12.37 -7.99 2.35
N ASN A 191 13.61 -8.29 2.75
CA ASN A 191 13.94 -9.53 3.45
C ASN A 191 13.24 -9.63 4.81
N THR A 192 13.12 -8.52 5.55
CA THR A 192 12.43 -8.50 6.85
C THR A 192 10.94 -8.84 6.68
N VAL A 193 10.25 -8.20 5.75
CA VAL A 193 8.84 -8.49 5.44
C VAL A 193 8.67 -9.92 4.98
N LEU A 194 9.54 -10.37 4.07
CA LEU A 194 9.53 -11.73 3.55
C LEU A 194 9.69 -12.77 4.67
N VAL A 195 10.72 -12.63 5.50
CA VAL A 195 11.04 -13.62 6.53
C VAL A 195 10.01 -13.57 7.66
N LYS A 196 9.76 -12.40 8.25
CA LYS A 196 8.91 -12.29 9.46
C LYS A 196 7.43 -12.40 9.13
N ASP A 197 6.95 -11.64 8.13
CA ASP A 197 5.51 -11.47 7.92
C ASP A 197 4.95 -12.52 6.94
N VAL A 198 5.79 -13.13 6.09
CA VAL A 198 5.35 -14.16 5.15
C VAL A 198 5.80 -15.55 5.60
N LEU A 199 7.11 -15.81 5.67
CA LEU A 199 7.63 -17.16 5.89
C LEU A 199 7.37 -17.66 7.31
N GLN A 200 7.78 -16.94 8.33
CA GLN A 200 7.64 -17.33 9.74
C GLN A 200 6.17 -17.34 10.17
N TYR A 201 5.43 -16.29 9.87
CA TYR A 201 4.02 -16.17 10.24
C TYR A 201 3.15 -17.31 9.69
N ASN A 202 3.44 -17.81 8.47
CA ASN A 202 2.68 -18.88 7.82
C ASN A 202 3.37 -20.25 7.90
N ASN A 203 4.47 -20.39 8.65
CA ASN A 203 5.23 -21.64 8.81
C ASN A 203 5.65 -22.26 7.47
N ILE A 204 6.10 -21.45 6.52
CA ILE A 204 6.56 -21.91 5.20
C ILE A 204 7.92 -22.60 5.36
N ARG A 205 7.97 -23.90 5.06
CA ARG A 205 9.19 -24.73 5.22
C ARG A 205 10.07 -24.70 3.98
N ASP A 206 9.48 -24.70 2.79
CA ASP A 206 10.22 -24.70 1.51
C ASP A 206 10.44 -23.25 1.04
N VAL A 207 11.47 -22.63 1.61
CA VAL A 207 11.85 -21.23 1.31
C VAL A 207 12.37 -21.10 -0.12
N ASP A 208 13.08 -22.09 -0.65
CA ASP A 208 13.60 -22.07 -2.01
C ASP A 208 12.46 -22.06 -3.04
N LEU A 209 11.46 -22.91 -2.84
CA LEU A 209 10.27 -22.93 -3.68
C LEU A 209 9.50 -21.60 -3.61
N PHE A 210 9.34 -21.05 -2.40
CA PHE A 210 8.71 -19.76 -2.22
C PHE A 210 9.47 -18.67 -3.01
N ASN A 211 10.78 -18.60 -2.91
CA ASN A 211 11.62 -17.63 -3.62
C ASN A 211 11.45 -17.73 -5.15
N HIS A 212 11.32 -18.94 -5.70
CA HIS A 212 11.05 -19.12 -7.12
C HIS A 212 9.68 -18.58 -7.54
N ILE A 213 8.65 -18.80 -6.72
CA ILE A 213 7.30 -18.27 -6.98
C ILE A 213 7.34 -16.75 -6.93
N PHE A 214 7.96 -16.18 -5.89
CA PHE A 214 8.00 -14.75 -5.71
C PHE A 214 8.86 -14.03 -6.78
N SER A 215 9.98 -14.64 -7.21
CA SER A 215 10.76 -14.15 -8.35
C SER A 215 9.93 -14.10 -9.63
N TYR A 216 9.06 -15.11 -9.86
CA TYR A 216 8.12 -15.05 -10.98
C TYR A 216 7.16 -13.86 -10.86
N VAL A 217 6.62 -13.60 -9.67
CA VAL A 217 5.75 -12.44 -9.41
C VAL A 217 6.48 -11.13 -9.70
N LEU A 218 7.69 -10.94 -9.16
CA LEU A 218 8.51 -9.73 -9.38
C LEU A 218 8.77 -9.46 -10.86
N THR A 219 9.04 -10.53 -11.64
CA THR A 219 9.26 -10.43 -13.09
C THR A 219 7.99 -10.06 -13.86
N ASN A 220 6.81 -10.46 -13.35
CA ASN A 220 5.53 -10.31 -14.04
C ASN A 220 4.60 -9.27 -13.39
N ILE A 221 5.13 -8.37 -12.55
CA ILE A 221 4.35 -7.27 -11.95
C ILE A 221 3.65 -6.47 -13.07
N GLY A 222 2.37 -6.16 -12.86
CA GLY A 222 1.54 -5.45 -13.85
C GLY A 222 1.11 -6.31 -15.05
N GLN A 223 1.50 -7.58 -15.11
CA GLN A 223 0.97 -8.52 -16.10
C GLN A 223 -0.11 -9.41 -15.50
N SER A 224 -1.06 -9.83 -16.34
CA SER A 224 -2.01 -10.87 -15.96
C SER A 224 -1.32 -12.23 -15.98
N PHE A 225 -1.39 -12.97 -14.90
CA PHE A 225 -0.95 -14.36 -14.84
C PHE A 225 -1.84 -15.19 -13.93
N SER A 226 -1.80 -16.50 -14.11
CA SER A 226 -2.53 -17.46 -13.29
C SER A 226 -1.57 -18.30 -12.43
N ALA A 227 -2.08 -18.90 -11.36
CA ALA A 227 -1.31 -19.88 -10.60
C ALA A 227 -0.88 -21.06 -11.47
N SER A 228 -1.64 -21.41 -12.51
CA SER A 228 -1.26 -22.42 -13.51
C SER A 228 -0.05 -22.01 -14.34
N SER A 229 0.10 -20.73 -14.68
CA SER A 229 1.30 -20.21 -15.36
C SER A 229 2.53 -20.33 -14.50
N ILE A 230 2.43 -20.02 -13.20
CA ILE A 230 3.49 -20.20 -12.21
C ILE A 230 3.86 -21.70 -12.10
N LYS A 231 2.86 -22.58 -12.01
CA LYS A 231 3.07 -24.02 -11.95
C LYS A 231 3.85 -24.53 -13.17
N THR A 232 3.51 -24.07 -14.37
CA THR A 232 4.22 -24.42 -15.61
C THR A 232 5.66 -23.92 -15.58
N TYR A 233 5.91 -22.70 -15.15
CA TYR A 233 7.25 -22.14 -14.97
C TYR A 233 8.09 -22.99 -13.99
N LEU A 234 7.52 -23.38 -12.84
CA LEU A 234 8.19 -24.19 -11.83
C LEU A 234 8.48 -25.62 -12.33
N LYS A 235 7.55 -26.21 -13.10
CA LYS A 235 7.76 -27.51 -13.73
C LYS A 235 9.00 -27.52 -14.65
N ASN A 236 9.22 -26.44 -15.39
CA ASN A 236 10.41 -26.27 -16.25
C ASN A 236 11.71 -26.14 -15.43
N LYS A 237 11.61 -25.87 -14.13
CA LYS A 237 12.71 -25.88 -13.15
C LYS A 237 12.78 -27.16 -12.31
N ASN A 238 12.11 -28.23 -12.74
CA ASN A 238 12.00 -29.51 -12.02
C ASN A 238 11.39 -29.40 -10.62
N LYS A 239 10.54 -28.38 -10.39
CA LYS A 239 9.78 -28.20 -9.15
C LYS A 239 8.33 -28.59 -9.38
N ASN A 240 7.79 -29.49 -8.55
CA ASN A 240 6.39 -29.90 -8.64
C ASN A 240 5.60 -29.40 -7.45
N ILE A 241 4.52 -28.66 -7.70
CA ILE A 241 3.70 -28.04 -6.66
C ILE A 241 2.24 -27.99 -7.08
N SER A 242 1.34 -27.98 -6.09
CA SER A 242 -0.09 -27.79 -6.33
C SER A 242 -0.42 -26.31 -6.65
N VAL A 243 -1.48 -26.08 -7.41
CA VAL A 243 -2.01 -24.74 -7.67
C VAL A 243 -2.44 -24.08 -6.36
N ASP A 244 -3.04 -24.83 -5.45
CA ASP A 244 -3.50 -24.32 -4.15
C ASP A 244 -2.35 -23.79 -3.29
N THR A 245 -1.20 -24.45 -3.28
CA THR A 245 -0.02 -23.95 -2.56
C THR A 245 0.49 -22.64 -3.15
N ILE A 246 0.49 -22.51 -4.48
CA ILE A 246 0.85 -21.25 -5.15
C ILE A 246 -0.11 -20.15 -4.75
N LEU A 247 -1.42 -20.39 -4.79
CA LEU A 247 -2.44 -19.41 -4.38
C LEU A 247 -2.28 -19.01 -2.92
N ASN A 248 -2.01 -19.95 -2.02
CA ASN A 248 -1.74 -19.64 -0.62
C ASN A 248 -0.50 -18.76 -0.45
N TYR A 249 0.59 -19.03 -1.15
CA TYR A 249 1.80 -18.20 -1.06
C TYR A 249 1.58 -16.79 -1.58
N LEU A 250 0.83 -16.63 -2.67
CA LEU A 250 0.43 -15.31 -3.17
C LEU A 250 -0.46 -14.58 -2.16
N GLU A 251 -1.40 -15.28 -1.51
CA GLU A 251 -2.27 -14.69 -0.49
C GLU A 251 -1.46 -14.29 0.75
N TYR A 252 -0.49 -15.07 1.20
CA TYR A 252 0.38 -14.69 2.30
C TYR A 252 1.16 -13.41 2.03
N CYS A 253 1.66 -13.23 0.80
CA CYS A 253 2.30 -12.00 0.38
C CYS A 253 1.32 -10.80 0.36
N ASN A 254 0.07 -11.04 -0.05
CA ASN A 254 -0.99 -10.03 -0.04
C ASN A 254 -1.42 -9.65 1.39
N ILE A 255 -1.51 -10.62 2.30
CA ILE A 255 -1.81 -10.41 3.72
C ILE A 255 -0.71 -9.59 4.41
N ALA A 256 0.55 -9.84 4.09
CA ALA A 256 1.71 -9.09 4.57
C ALA A 256 1.88 -7.72 3.87
N PHE A 257 0.96 -7.32 3.02
CA PHE A 257 1.04 -6.10 2.21
C PHE A 257 2.28 -6.00 1.31
N LEU A 258 2.98 -7.09 1.04
CA LEU A 258 4.15 -7.09 0.14
C LEU A 258 3.72 -6.88 -1.31
N ILE A 259 2.62 -7.53 -1.69
CA ILE A 259 1.95 -7.36 -2.99
C ILE A 259 0.48 -7.00 -2.80
N LYS A 260 -0.11 -6.47 -3.85
CA LYS A 260 -1.53 -6.13 -3.96
C LYS A 260 -2.14 -6.92 -5.09
N LYS A 261 -3.12 -7.73 -4.76
CA LYS A 261 -3.91 -8.47 -5.73
C LYS A 261 -5.01 -7.56 -6.29
N VAL A 262 -5.05 -7.38 -7.61
CA VAL A 262 -6.02 -6.50 -8.29
C VAL A 262 -6.94 -7.33 -9.17
N PRO A 263 -8.24 -7.38 -8.86
CA PRO A 263 -9.20 -8.14 -9.65
C PRO A 263 -9.45 -7.49 -11.01
N ARG A 264 -9.80 -8.31 -12.00
CA ARG A 264 -10.24 -7.83 -13.30
C ARG A 264 -11.74 -7.56 -13.30
N TYR A 265 -12.15 -6.57 -14.07
CA TYR A 265 -13.55 -6.17 -14.22
C TYR A 265 -13.90 -6.03 -15.69
N ASP A 266 -14.88 -6.78 -16.12
CA ASP A 266 -15.41 -6.66 -17.48
C ASP A 266 -16.37 -5.46 -17.54
N VAL A 267 -15.98 -4.45 -18.31
CA VAL A 267 -16.71 -3.17 -18.43
C VAL A 267 -18.07 -3.35 -19.07
N LEU A 268 -18.17 -4.24 -20.07
CA LEU A 268 -19.39 -4.42 -20.83
C LEU A 268 -20.44 -5.24 -20.05
N SER A 269 -20.01 -6.34 -19.43
CA SER A 269 -20.90 -7.18 -18.62
C SER A 269 -21.10 -6.69 -17.18
N LYS A 270 -20.29 -5.69 -16.74
CA LYS A 270 -20.27 -5.13 -15.37
C LYS A 270 -20.01 -6.19 -14.29
N LYS A 271 -19.16 -7.19 -14.59
CA LYS A 271 -18.84 -8.28 -13.67
C LYS A 271 -17.35 -8.32 -13.31
N THR A 272 -17.07 -8.61 -12.04
CA THR A 272 -15.70 -8.94 -11.62
C THR A 272 -15.36 -10.35 -12.07
N LEU A 273 -14.20 -10.49 -12.72
CA LEU A 273 -13.68 -11.77 -13.20
C LEU A 273 -12.82 -12.40 -12.11
N LYS A 274 -12.90 -13.73 -11.98
CA LYS A 274 -12.16 -14.51 -10.95
C LYS A 274 -10.87 -15.17 -11.48
N VAL A 275 -10.39 -14.73 -12.64
CA VAL A 275 -9.24 -15.34 -13.32
C VAL A 275 -8.31 -14.27 -13.86
N ASP A 276 -7.03 -14.60 -13.96
CA ASP A 276 -5.98 -13.77 -14.53
C ASP A 276 -5.87 -12.39 -13.84
N GLU A 277 -5.85 -12.39 -12.52
CA GLU A 277 -5.66 -11.15 -11.75
C GLU A 277 -4.26 -10.58 -12.01
N LYS A 278 -4.11 -9.27 -11.80
CA LYS A 278 -2.80 -8.62 -11.74
C LYS A 278 -2.33 -8.46 -10.32
N TYR A 279 -1.01 -8.39 -10.20
CA TYR A 279 -0.36 -8.12 -8.92
C TYR A 279 0.57 -6.92 -9.07
N TYR A 280 0.55 -6.04 -8.06
CA TYR A 280 1.43 -4.88 -7.96
C TYR A 280 2.19 -4.94 -6.64
N LEU A 281 3.40 -4.40 -6.61
CA LEU A 281 4.15 -4.24 -5.36
C LEU A 281 3.57 -3.08 -4.55
N THR A 282 3.60 -3.20 -3.25
CA THR A 282 3.27 -2.08 -2.37
C THR A 282 4.30 -0.97 -2.53
N ASP A 283 5.59 -1.33 -2.64
CA ASP A 283 6.63 -0.38 -3.01
C ASP A 283 7.42 -0.90 -4.22
N HIS A 284 7.43 -0.13 -5.31
CA HIS A 284 8.08 -0.52 -6.56
C HIS A 284 9.61 -0.53 -6.46
N GLY A 285 10.21 0.17 -5.47
CA GLY A 285 11.65 0.17 -5.21
C GLY A 285 12.20 -1.22 -4.88
N PHE A 286 11.40 -2.12 -4.32
CA PHE A 286 11.82 -3.50 -4.06
C PHE A 286 12.24 -4.24 -5.32
N ARG A 287 11.63 -3.95 -6.46
CA ARG A 287 11.99 -4.59 -7.72
C ARG A 287 13.43 -4.29 -8.11
N GLN A 288 13.82 -3.03 -8.01
CA GLN A 288 15.20 -2.60 -8.30
C GLN A 288 16.19 -3.17 -7.27
N ALA A 289 15.87 -3.07 -5.99
CA ALA A 289 16.72 -3.59 -4.91
C ALA A 289 16.97 -5.10 -5.00
N THR A 290 16.02 -5.86 -5.57
CA THR A 290 16.15 -7.31 -5.78
C THR A 290 16.78 -7.69 -7.13
N GLY A 291 17.33 -6.73 -7.89
CA GLY A 291 18.12 -6.98 -9.09
C GLY A 291 17.31 -7.02 -10.42
N PHE A 292 16.07 -6.57 -10.42
CA PHE A 292 15.27 -6.46 -11.65
C PHE A 292 15.37 -5.04 -12.23
N PRO A 293 16.10 -4.81 -13.35
CA PRO A 293 16.37 -3.48 -13.86
C PRO A 293 15.12 -2.80 -14.43
N ILE A 294 15.04 -1.49 -14.20
CA ILE A 294 13.92 -0.63 -14.63
C ILE A 294 13.83 -0.53 -16.16
N THR A 295 14.97 -0.56 -16.85
CA THR A 295 15.10 -0.20 -18.26
C THR A 295 14.27 -1.04 -19.21
N GLN A 296 13.93 -2.27 -18.82
CA GLN A 296 13.15 -3.20 -19.66
C GLN A 296 11.63 -3.09 -19.45
N ASP A 297 11.18 -2.52 -18.33
CA ASP A 297 9.78 -2.57 -17.92
C ASP A 297 9.25 -1.26 -17.30
N ILE A 298 9.73 -0.12 -17.77
CA ILE A 298 9.37 1.19 -17.20
C ILE A 298 7.84 1.42 -17.21
N GLU A 299 7.12 0.95 -18.24
CA GLU A 299 5.65 1.09 -18.28
C GLU A 299 4.97 0.39 -17.12
N ARG A 300 5.45 -0.79 -16.71
CA ARG A 300 4.90 -1.54 -15.59
C ARG A 300 5.18 -0.86 -14.25
N ILE A 301 6.33 -0.20 -14.14
CA ILE A 301 6.66 0.58 -12.94
C ILE A 301 5.76 1.81 -12.85
N LEU A 302 5.55 2.52 -13.95
CA LEU A 302 4.62 3.64 -14.02
C LEU A 302 3.18 3.19 -13.69
N GLU A 303 2.77 2.03 -14.20
CA GLU A 303 1.49 1.42 -13.85
C GLU A 303 1.39 1.14 -12.35
N ASN A 304 2.44 0.57 -11.73
CA ASN A 304 2.47 0.34 -10.29
C ASN A 304 2.41 1.66 -9.48
N ILE A 305 3.11 2.68 -9.91
CA ILE A 305 3.10 4.02 -9.27
C ILE A 305 1.69 4.63 -9.33
N VAL A 306 1.05 4.61 -10.49
CA VAL A 306 -0.33 5.12 -10.65
C VAL A 306 -1.32 4.32 -9.81
N TYR A 307 -1.15 3.00 -9.75
CA TYR A 307 -1.98 2.15 -8.91
C TYR A 307 -1.93 2.56 -7.43
N ILE A 308 -0.72 2.73 -6.87
CA ILE A 308 -0.53 3.14 -5.48
C ILE A 308 -1.06 4.58 -5.25
N GLU A 309 -0.86 5.48 -6.21
CA GLU A 309 -1.43 6.83 -6.14
C GLU A 309 -2.96 6.80 -6.05
N LEU A 310 -3.61 6.01 -6.91
CA LEU A 310 -5.08 5.88 -6.90
C LEU A 310 -5.60 5.32 -5.56
N LEU A 311 -4.92 4.30 -4.99
CA LEU A 311 -5.25 3.79 -3.66
C LEU A 311 -5.09 4.87 -2.57
N SER A 312 -3.99 5.64 -2.61
CA SER A 312 -3.72 6.73 -1.67
C SER A 312 -4.82 7.80 -1.72
N ARG A 313 -5.34 8.09 -2.92
CA ARG A 313 -6.49 8.99 -3.13
C ARG A 313 -7.82 8.41 -2.64
N GLY A 314 -7.85 7.13 -2.27
CA GLY A 314 -9.03 6.45 -1.74
C GLY A 314 -9.94 5.83 -2.81
N TYR A 315 -9.41 5.55 -4.00
CA TYR A 315 -10.14 4.80 -5.02
C TYR A 315 -10.10 3.29 -4.76
N GLU A 316 -11.20 2.61 -5.03
CA GLU A 316 -11.23 1.18 -5.32
C GLU A 316 -10.77 0.98 -6.76
N VAL A 317 -9.69 0.21 -6.97
CA VAL A 317 -9.05 0.06 -8.28
C VAL A 317 -9.19 -1.36 -8.79
N LYS A 318 -9.59 -1.52 -10.05
CA LYS A 318 -9.66 -2.80 -10.77
C LYS A 318 -8.99 -2.68 -12.12
N VAL A 319 -8.52 -3.80 -12.67
CA VAL A 319 -8.05 -3.87 -14.07
C VAL A 319 -9.26 -4.00 -14.99
N GLY A 320 -9.37 -3.15 -16.00
CA GLY A 320 -10.49 -3.16 -16.93
C GLY A 320 -10.30 -4.15 -18.07
N LYS A 321 -11.36 -4.90 -18.42
CA LYS A 321 -11.45 -5.68 -19.65
C LYS A 321 -12.56 -5.13 -20.52
N VAL A 322 -12.24 -4.85 -21.80
CA VAL A 322 -13.20 -4.41 -22.81
C VAL A 322 -13.00 -5.28 -24.06
N LYS A 323 -13.89 -6.26 -24.28
CA LYS A 323 -13.71 -7.31 -25.31
C LYS A 323 -12.36 -8.03 -25.07
N ASP A 324 -11.46 -7.95 -26.03
CA ASP A 324 -10.13 -8.56 -25.99
C ASP A 324 -9.02 -7.59 -25.55
N LYS A 325 -9.39 -6.33 -25.28
CA LYS A 325 -8.45 -5.28 -24.87
C LYS A 325 -8.51 -5.07 -23.34
N GLU A 326 -7.41 -4.54 -22.80
CA GLU A 326 -7.27 -4.26 -21.38
C GLU A 326 -7.10 -2.77 -21.13
N ILE A 327 -7.82 -2.23 -20.14
CA ILE A 327 -7.59 -0.92 -19.57
C ILE A 327 -6.81 -1.13 -18.28
N ASN A 328 -5.69 -0.39 -18.12
CA ASN A 328 -4.85 -0.57 -16.93
C ASN A 328 -5.66 -0.45 -15.66
N PHE A 329 -6.47 0.63 -15.51
CA PHE A 329 -7.28 0.79 -14.30
C PHE A 329 -8.66 1.36 -14.56
N ILE A 330 -9.60 0.83 -13.78
CA ILE A 330 -10.91 1.40 -13.49
C ILE A 330 -10.87 1.80 -12.02
N ALA A 331 -10.95 3.09 -11.73
CA ALA A 331 -10.90 3.64 -10.39
C ALA A 331 -12.28 4.16 -9.98
N LYS A 332 -12.81 3.64 -8.86
CA LYS A 332 -14.11 4.02 -8.32
C LYS A 332 -13.95 4.66 -6.95
N LYS A 333 -14.60 5.81 -6.76
CA LYS A 333 -14.68 6.48 -5.47
C LYS A 333 -16.10 7.00 -5.29
N GLU A 334 -16.79 6.50 -4.28
CA GLU A 334 -18.22 6.78 -4.05
C GLU A 334 -19.09 6.47 -5.28
N LYS A 335 -19.68 7.50 -5.91
CA LYS A 335 -20.48 7.39 -7.14
C LYS A 335 -19.69 7.70 -8.41
N SER A 336 -18.44 8.16 -8.28
CA SER A 336 -17.56 8.49 -9.41
C SER A 336 -16.77 7.27 -9.86
N LEU A 337 -16.61 7.14 -11.17
CA LEU A 337 -15.78 6.12 -11.81
C LEU A 337 -14.91 6.81 -12.85
N SER A 338 -13.68 6.36 -13.05
CA SER A 338 -12.76 6.88 -14.05
C SER A 338 -11.94 5.76 -14.64
N TYR A 339 -11.50 5.92 -15.89
CA TYR A 339 -10.70 4.97 -16.63
C TYR A 339 -9.30 5.52 -16.85
N TYR A 340 -8.27 4.69 -16.68
CA TYR A 340 -6.88 5.11 -16.85
C TYR A 340 -6.13 4.12 -17.73
N GLN A 341 -5.48 4.64 -18.76
CA GLN A 341 -4.52 3.93 -19.58
C GLN A 341 -3.15 4.56 -19.38
N ILE A 342 -2.13 3.75 -19.16
CA ILE A 342 -0.78 4.21 -18.87
C ILE A 342 0.14 3.78 -20.02
N SER A 343 0.99 4.68 -20.48
CA SER A 343 2.06 4.41 -21.42
C SER A 343 3.32 5.19 -21.03
N TYR A 344 4.49 4.67 -21.38
CA TYR A 344 5.72 5.44 -21.15
C TYR A 344 5.76 6.66 -22.09
N LYS A 345 5.62 6.43 -23.40
CA LYS A 345 5.60 7.48 -24.43
C LYS A 345 4.68 7.10 -25.58
N ILE A 346 4.03 8.10 -26.16
CA ILE A 346 3.22 8.01 -27.38
C ILE A 346 4.13 8.39 -28.55
N ARG A 347 4.89 7.40 -29.07
CA ARG A 347 5.99 7.63 -30.03
C ARG A 347 5.53 7.94 -31.46
N ASP A 348 4.41 7.37 -31.87
CA ASP A 348 3.89 7.43 -33.24
C ASP A 348 2.35 7.30 -33.25
N GLU A 349 1.76 7.59 -34.43
CA GLU A 349 0.30 7.55 -34.59
C GLU A 349 -0.28 6.15 -34.32
N LYS A 350 0.41 5.09 -34.72
CA LYS A 350 -0.04 3.71 -34.50
C LYS A 350 -0.13 3.38 -33.01
N THR A 351 0.85 3.82 -32.23
CA THR A 351 0.84 3.69 -30.76
C THR A 351 -0.29 4.50 -30.16
N ARG A 352 -0.50 5.71 -30.65
CA ARG A 352 -1.60 6.58 -30.23
C ARG A 352 -2.95 5.94 -30.51
N GLU A 353 -3.21 5.52 -31.74
CA GLU A 353 -4.44 4.83 -32.11
C GLU A 353 -4.71 3.63 -31.20
N ARG A 354 -3.72 2.75 -31.00
CA ARG A 354 -3.84 1.58 -30.13
C ARG A 354 -4.25 1.93 -28.69
N ILE A 355 -3.69 3.01 -28.12
CA ILE A 355 -3.94 3.43 -26.74
C ILE A 355 -5.33 4.04 -26.60
N PHE A 356 -5.76 4.87 -27.56
CA PHE A 356 -7.03 5.59 -27.51
C PHE A 356 -8.21 4.74 -27.97
N GLU A 357 -8.01 3.85 -28.94
CA GLU A 357 -9.06 3.00 -29.53
C GLU A 357 -9.81 2.14 -28.51
N ILE A 358 -9.17 1.78 -27.37
CA ILE A 358 -9.81 0.97 -26.34
C ILE A 358 -11.07 1.65 -25.77
N TYR A 359 -11.07 2.98 -25.75
CA TYR A 359 -12.17 3.77 -25.21
C TYR A 359 -13.39 3.86 -26.16
N ASN A 360 -13.22 3.58 -27.46
CA ASN A 360 -14.32 3.61 -28.45
C ASN A 360 -15.45 2.62 -28.13
N SER A 361 -15.15 1.55 -27.37
CA SER A 361 -16.15 0.56 -26.96
C SER A 361 -16.81 0.90 -25.63
N ILE A 362 -16.46 2.02 -24.97
CA ILE A 362 -17.02 2.45 -23.68
C ILE A 362 -17.97 3.62 -23.95
N THR A 363 -19.25 3.35 -23.82
CA THR A 363 -20.33 4.29 -24.16
C THR A 363 -20.79 5.17 -23.00
N ASP A 364 -20.26 4.96 -21.80
CA ASP A 364 -20.58 5.80 -20.65
C ASP A 364 -19.83 7.14 -20.68
N ASN A 365 -20.32 8.10 -19.87
CA ASN A 365 -19.81 9.46 -19.80
C ASN A 365 -18.76 9.65 -18.67
N PHE A 366 -18.24 8.58 -18.07
CA PHE A 366 -17.20 8.71 -17.06
C PHE A 366 -15.87 9.18 -17.67
N PRO A 367 -15.08 9.95 -16.91
CA PRO A 367 -13.78 10.45 -17.37
C PRO A 367 -12.84 9.31 -17.84
N LYS A 368 -12.18 9.54 -18.95
CA LYS A 368 -11.23 8.62 -19.58
C LYS A 368 -9.89 9.34 -19.68
N TYR A 369 -8.84 8.74 -19.13
CA TYR A 369 -7.51 9.33 -19.06
C TYR A 369 -6.47 8.44 -19.75
N VAL A 370 -5.56 9.09 -20.48
CA VAL A 370 -4.30 8.51 -20.92
C VAL A 370 -3.19 9.25 -20.18
N LEU A 371 -2.35 8.52 -19.46
CA LEU A 371 -1.23 9.07 -18.71
C LEU A 371 0.08 8.63 -19.38
N SER A 372 0.96 9.59 -19.69
CA SER A 372 2.29 9.28 -20.25
C SER A 372 3.35 10.26 -19.76
N MET A 373 4.61 10.01 -20.12
CA MET A 373 5.71 10.94 -19.85
C MET A 373 5.82 12.08 -20.87
N ASP A 374 4.92 12.13 -21.86
CA ASP A 374 4.93 13.17 -22.88
C ASP A 374 4.43 14.50 -22.33
N HIS A 375 5.07 15.60 -22.75
CA HIS A 375 4.64 16.96 -22.43
C HIS A 375 3.60 17.51 -23.42
N SER A 376 3.54 16.94 -24.63
CA SER A 376 2.55 17.30 -25.63
C SER A 376 1.17 16.81 -25.25
N ASN A 377 0.13 17.59 -25.50
CA ASN A 377 -1.25 17.19 -25.25
C ASN A 377 -1.79 16.36 -26.42
N PHE A 378 -2.12 15.09 -26.17
CA PHE A 378 -2.71 14.16 -27.15
C PHE A 378 -4.22 13.93 -26.90
N SER A 379 -4.90 14.76 -26.11
CA SER A 379 -6.34 14.60 -25.85
C SER A 379 -7.16 14.59 -27.14
N GLN A 380 -8.08 13.63 -27.26
CA GLN A 380 -8.96 13.47 -28.42
C GLN A 380 -10.23 12.70 -28.04
N ASP A 381 -11.32 12.92 -28.75
CA ASP A 381 -12.57 12.16 -28.68
C ASP A 381 -13.12 11.98 -27.24
N GLY A 382 -12.99 13.02 -26.40
CA GLY A 382 -13.43 12.98 -25.01
C GLY A 382 -12.47 12.23 -24.05
N VAL A 383 -11.33 11.74 -24.56
CA VAL A 383 -10.26 11.15 -23.74
C VAL A 383 -9.22 12.21 -23.43
N ILE A 384 -8.92 12.36 -22.14
CA ILE A 384 -8.00 13.37 -21.62
C ILE A 384 -6.60 12.79 -21.51
N HIS A 385 -5.63 13.35 -22.22
CA HIS A 385 -4.23 13.04 -22.02
C HIS A 385 -3.62 13.95 -20.95
N LYS A 386 -2.82 13.38 -20.04
CA LYS A 386 -2.05 14.13 -19.03
C LYS A 386 -0.62 13.59 -18.94
N ASN A 387 0.31 14.50 -18.70
CA ASN A 387 1.63 14.09 -18.24
C ASN A 387 1.52 13.40 -16.87
N ILE A 388 2.19 12.25 -16.70
CA ILE A 388 2.07 11.43 -15.49
C ILE A 388 2.61 12.14 -14.25
N ILE A 389 3.69 12.93 -14.38
CA ILE A 389 4.27 13.69 -13.27
C ILE A 389 3.25 14.74 -12.80
N ASP A 390 2.64 15.46 -13.73
CA ASP A 390 1.64 16.48 -13.40
C ASP A 390 0.41 15.84 -12.76
N PHE A 391 -0.07 14.70 -13.27
CA PHE A 391 -1.14 13.93 -12.65
C PHE A 391 -0.82 13.52 -11.20
N LEU A 392 0.39 13.03 -10.92
CA LEU A 392 0.82 12.60 -9.58
C LEU A 392 0.99 13.77 -8.61
N LEU A 393 1.19 14.99 -9.13
CA LEU A 393 1.31 16.22 -8.33
C LEU A 393 0.00 17.00 -8.19
N GLU A 394 -1.07 16.61 -8.92
CA GLU A 394 -2.39 17.22 -8.75
C GLU A 394 -2.94 16.96 -7.35
N ASP A 395 -3.18 18.02 -6.59
CA ASP A 395 -3.98 17.91 -5.38
C ASP A 395 -5.45 17.71 -5.77
N GLU A 396 -5.96 16.50 -5.55
CA GLU A 396 -7.40 16.34 -5.42
C GLU A 396 -7.77 17.03 -4.10
N GLY A 397 -8.12 18.31 -4.18
CA GLY A 397 -8.46 19.11 -3.01
C GLY A 397 -9.38 18.30 -2.11
N VAL A 398 -8.99 18.19 -0.84
CA VAL A 398 -9.87 17.71 0.23
C VAL A 398 -11.06 18.66 0.25
N LYS A 399 -12.13 18.32 -0.50
CA LYS A 399 -13.41 19.00 -0.42
C LYS A 399 -14.17 18.52 0.81
#